data_0aabcdd198e5e3dbb617afcd8d60364f
#
_entry.id   0aabcdd198e5e3dbb617afcd8d60364f
#
_cell.length_a   1.000
_cell.length_b   1.000
_cell.length_c   1.000
_cell.angle_alpha   90.00
_cell.angle_beta   90.00
_cell.angle_gamma   90.00
#
_symmetry.space_group_name_H-M   'P 1'
#
loop_
_entity.id
_entity.type
_entity.pdbx_description
1 polymer ?
#
loop_
_entity_poly.entity_id
_entity_poly.type
_entity_poly.pdbx_seq_one_letter_code
_entity_poly.pdbx_strand_id
1 'polypeptide(L)'
;MEKRSPHCQLSVIKALIREGKVRSTFSALAGGAALGFDFQGIVAVILALTHQDFYKSMTTHADHRVWQDVYRPTTPAGEVYLKLTVVQDVLIVSFKEL
;
A
#
# COMPACT_ATOMS: atom_id res chain seq x y z
N MET A 1 -3.23 -15.48 8.56
CA MET A 1 -2.28 -15.10 9.64
C MET A 1 -2.07 -13.61 9.61
N GLU A 2 -1.84 -13.03 10.77
CA GLU A 2 -1.58 -11.61 10.92
C GLU A 2 -0.38 -11.39 11.83
N LYS A 3 0.32 -10.27 11.63
CA LYS A 3 1.39 -9.84 12.52
C LYS A 3 1.42 -8.31 12.59
N ARG A 4 2.03 -7.77 13.65
CA ARG A 4 2.07 -6.33 13.91
C ARG A 4 3.38 -5.67 13.49
N SER A 5 4.18 -6.36 12.68
CA SER A 5 5.41 -5.81 12.09
C SER A 5 5.30 -5.86 10.57
N PRO A 6 5.86 -4.88 9.84
CA PRO A 6 5.86 -4.91 8.38
C PRO A 6 6.58 -6.15 7.86
N HIS A 7 6.02 -6.79 6.85
CA HIS A 7 6.67 -7.89 6.16
C HIS A 7 7.80 -7.37 5.28
N CYS A 8 7.58 -6.23 4.63
CA CYS A 8 8.59 -5.55 3.84
C CYS A 8 8.91 -4.21 4.50
N GLN A 9 10.21 -3.90 4.63
CA GLN A 9 10.61 -2.62 5.21
C GLN A 9 10.16 -1.46 4.35
N LEU A 10 9.67 -0.41 4.99
CA LEU A 10 9.16 0.77 4.30
C LEU A 10 10.21 1.42 3.41
N SER A 11 11.47 1.45 3.86
CA SER A 11 12.58 1.97 3.06
C SER A 11 12.76 1.22 1.74
N VAL A 12 12.55 -0.10 1.76
CA VAL A 12 12.64 -0.95 0.55
C VAL A 12 11.47 -0.63 -0.38
N ILE A 13 10.26 -0.50 0.15
CA ILE A 13 9.08 -0.13 -0.62
C ILE A 13 9.32 1.19 -1.36
N LYS A 14 9.80 2.21 -0.63
CA LYS A 14 10.05 3.53 -1.22
C LYS A 14 11.15 3.50 -2.27
N ALA A 15 12.21 2.72 -2.03
CA ALA A 15 13.30 2.57 -2.99
C ALA A 15 12.80 1.95 -4.30
N LEU A 16 12.00 0.89 -4.21
CA LEU A 16 11.43 0.24 -5.41
C LEU A 16 10.55 1.21 -6.20
N ILE A 17 9.73 1.99 -5.50
CA ILE A 17 8.86 2.96 -6.16
C ILE A 17 9.69 4.02 -6.89
N ARG A 18 10.77 4.51 -6.28
CA ARG A 18 11.66 5.49 -6.92
C ARG A 18 12.35 4.93 -8.15
N GLU A 19 12.52 3.61 -8.22
CA GLU A 19 13.06 2.93 -9.40
C GLU A 19 12.00 2.64 -10.46
N GLY A 20 10.75 3.04 -10.23
CA GLY A 20 9.64 2.77 -11.13
C GLY A 20 9.08 1.37 -11.02
N LYS A 21 9.46 0.61 -10.01
CA LYS A 21 9.00 -0.77 -9.80
C LYS A 21 7.74 -0.80 -8.95
N VAL A 22 6.68 -0.26 -9.51
CA VAL A 22 5.38 -0.15 -8.84
C VAL A 22 4.26 -0.39 -9.84
N ARG A 23 3.26 -1.17 -9.39
CA ARG A 23 2.06 -1.47 -10.17
C ARG A 23 0.85 -1.33 -9.27
N SER A 24 -0.33 -1.28 -9.87
CA SER A 24 -1.58 -1.19 -9.14
C SER A 24 -2.62 -2.14 -9.71
N THR A 25 -3.49 -2.65 -8.84
CA THR A 25 -4.69 -3.33 -9.28
C THR A 25 -5.69 -2.30 -9.81
N PHE A 26 -6.64 -2.76 -10.62
CA PHE A 26 -7.72 -1.89 -11.07
C PHE A 26 -8.53 -1.37 -9.87
N SER A 27 -8.79 -2.22 -8.88
CA SER A 27 -9.53 -1.83 -7.68
C SER A 27 -8.86 -0.68 -6.92
N ALA A 28 -7.53 -0.73 -6.80
CA ALA A 28 -6.79 0.33 -6.13
C ALA A 28 -6.86 1.63 -6.92
N LEU A 29 -6.73 1.56 -8.24
CA LEU A 29 -6.85 2.75 -9.09
C LEU A 29 -8.25 3.37 -8.97
N ALA A 30 -9.28 2.54 -9.04
CA ALA A 30 -10.67 3.01 -8.94
C ALA A 30 -10.94 3.62 -7.55
N GLY A 31 -10.45 2.99 -6.49
CA GLY A 31 -10.59 3.50 -5.13
C GLY A 31 -9.90 4.85 -4.95
N GLY A 32 -8.70 4.97 -5.51
CA GLY A 32 -7.97 6.25 -5.48
C GLY A 32 -8.69 7.33 -6.25
N ALA A 33 -9.19 7.01 -7.45
CA ALA A 33 -9.93 7.97 -8.27
C ALA A 33 -11.17 8.49 -7.55
N ALA A 34 -11.88 7.62 -6.83
CA ALA A 34 -13.04 8.00 -6.05
C ALA A 34 -12.72 9.03 -4.97
N LEU A 35 -11.47 9.06 -4.49
CA LEU A 35 -10.98 10.00 -3.49
C LEU A 35 -10.23 11.19 -4.11
N GLY A 36 -10.18 11.28 -5.44
CA GLY A 36 -9.50 12.36 -6.13
C GLY A 36 -8.01 12.13 -6.37
N PHE A 37 -7.53 10.90 -6.26
CA PHE A 37 -6.14 10.55 -6.51
C PHE A 37 -6.00 9.81 -7.85
N ASP A 38 -5.09 10.29 -8.70
CA ASP A 38 -4.63 9.51 -9.83
C ASP A 38 -3.51 8.58 -9.35
N PHE A 39 -2.91 7.80 -10.26
CA PHE A 39 -1.85 6.87 -9.90
C PHE A 39 -0.68 7.59 -9.24
N GLN A 40 -0.26 8.73 -9.79
CA GLN A 40 0.85 9.50 -9.22
C GLN A 40 0.51 10.03 -7.82
N GLY A 41 -0.75 10.39 -7.61
CA GLY A 41 -1.23 10.82 -6.30
C GLY A 41 -1.17 9.69 -5.27
N ILE A 42 -1.55 8.48 -5.67
CA ILE A 42 -1.44 7.29 -4.80
C ILE A 42 0.02 7.03 -4.48
N VAL A 43 0.90 7.08 -5.47
CA VAL A 43 2.35 6.90 -5.29
C VAL A 43 2.90 7.94 -4.30
N ALA A 44 2.47 9.18 -4.41
CA ALA A 44 2.90 10.24 -3.50
C ALA A 44 2.50 9.94 -2.04
N VAL A 45 1.32 9.40 -1.83
CA VAL A 45 0.87 8.98 -0.49
C VAL A 45 1.81 7.91 0.06
N ILE A 46 2.18 6.92 -0.76
CA ILE A 46 3.06 5.84 -0.33
C ILE A 46 4.45 6.38 0.01
N LEU A 47 4.99 7.29 -0.79
CA LEU A 47 6.30 7.88 -0.53
C LEU A 47 6.31 8.74 0.74
N ALA A 48 5.16 9.21 1.18
CA ALA A 48 5.02 9.99 2.41
C ALA A 48 4.73 9.14 3.65
N LEU A 49 4.56 7.82 3.50
CA LEU A 49 4.27 6.95 4.64
C LEU A 49 5.36 6.99 5.70
N THR A 50 4.95 6.89 6.96
CA THR A 50 5.84 6.73 8.10
C THR A 50 5.50 5.42 8.82
N HIS A 51 6.35 5.00 9.74
CA HIS A 51 6.10 3.79 10.53
C HIS A 51 4.83 3.91 11.37
N GLN A 52 4.42 5.10 11.71
CA GLN A 52 3.20 5.35 12.49
C GLN A 52 1.94 5.05 11.69
N ASP A 53 2.03 5.05 10.37
CA ASP A 53 0.89 4.74 9.50
C ASP A 53 0.64 3.24 9.36
N PHE A 54 1.59 2.43 9.78
CA PHE A 54 1.48 0.98 9.67
C PHE A 54 0.40 0.44 10.60
N TYR A 55 -0.45 -0.44 10.07
CA TYR A 55 -1.51 -1.08 10.83
C TYR A 55 -1.18 -2.54 11.13
N LYS A 56 -1.03 -3.37 10.11
CA LYS A 56 -0.72 -4.80 10.28
C LYS A 56 -0.25 -5.41 8.96
N SER A 57 0.33 -6.60 9.06
CA SER A 57 0.56 -7.49 7.91
C SER A 57 -0.34 -8.69 8.02
N MET A 58 -0.81 -9.20 6.88
CA MET A 58 -1.67 -10.37 6.82
C MET A 58 -1.34 -11.20 5.58
N THR A 59 -1.56 -12.51 5.66
CA THR A 59 -1.43 -13.38 4.50
C THR A 59 -2.73 -13.36 3.70
N THR A 60 -2.64 -13.68 2.41
CA THR A 60 -3.83 -13.79 1.57
C THR A 60 -4.54 -15.11 1.83
N HIS A 61 -5.84 -15.17 1.53
CA HIS A 61 -6.61 -16.42 1.62
C HIS A 61 -6.17 -17.43 0.56
N ALA A 62 -5.77 -16.94 -0.62
CA ALA A 62 -5.38 -17.79 -1.73
C ALA A 62 -4.01 -18.43 -1.53
N ASP A 63 -3.09 -17.72 -0.84
CA ASP A 63 -1.73 -18.20 -0.62
C ASP A 63 -1.20 -17.66 0.70
N HIS A 64 -1.02 -18.56 1.67
CA HIS A 64 -0.52 -18.21 3.01
C HIS A 64 0.95 -17.78 3.01
N ARG A 65 1.64 -17.88 1.88
CA ARG A 65 3.03 -17.44 1.75
C ARG A 65 3.14 -16.00 1.27
N VAL A 66 2.04 -15.43 0.79
CA VAL A 66 2.01 -14.05 0.30
C VAL A 66 1.51 -13.14 1.42
N TRP A 67 2.37 -12.22 1.83
CA TRP A 67 2.07 -11.22 2.86
C TRP A 67 1.66 -9.91 2.21
N GLN A 68 0.68 -9.25 2.84
CA GLN A 68 0.23 -7.94 2.44
C GLN A 68 0.37 -7.00 3.64
N ASP A 69 1.04 -5.87 3.44
CA ASP A 69 1.22 -4.86 4.46
C ASP A 69 0.12 -3.82 4.34
N VAL A 70 -0.55 -3.54 5.45
CA VAL A 70 -1.65 -2.58 5.51
C VAL A 70 -1.20 -1.33 6.25
N TYR A 71 -1.40 -0.19 5.61
CA TYR A 71 -1.14 1.13 6.18
C TYR A 71 -2.44 1.94 6.23
N ARG A 72 -2.53 2.84 7.19
CA ARG A 72 -3.71 3.70 7.38
C ARG A 72 -3.26 5.16 7.48
N PRO A 73 -2.73 5.74 6.38
CA PRO A 73 -2.26 7.12 6.41
C PRO A 73 -3.42 8.11 6.42
N THR A 74 -3.18 9.29 7.01
CA THR A 74 -4.07 10.43 6.88
C THR A 74 -3.66 11.21 5.65
N THR A 75 -4.62 11.51 4.78
CA THR A 75 -4.42 12.25 3.54
C THR A 75 -5.33 13.48 3.52
N PRO A 76 -5.18 14.39 2.55
CA PRO A 76 -6.14 15.49 2.39
C PRO A 76 -7.58 15.02 2.19
N ALA A 77 -7.77 13.77 1.71
CA ALA A 77 -9.10 13.17 1.55
C ALA A 77 -9.56 12.39 2.79
N GLY A 78 -8.81 12.47 3.91
CA GLY A 78 -9.09 11.75 5.14
C GLY A 78 -8.23 10.51 5.28
N GLU A 79 -8.58 9.65 6.21
CA GLU A 79 -7.86 8.39 6.43
C GLU A 79 -8.16 7.40 5.32
N VAL A 80 -7.12 6.71 4.87
CA VAL A 80 -7.16 5.78 3.74
C VAL A 80 -6.72 4.40 4.19
N TYR A 81 -7.36 3.37 3.66
CA TYR A 81 -6.93 1.98 3.81
C TYR A 81 -6.06 1.64 2.60
N LEU A 82 -4.78 1.40 2.85
CA LEU A 82 -3.78 1.12 1.82
C LEU A 82 -3.19 -0.25 2.06
N LYS A 83 -3.27 -1.14 1.07
CA LYS A 83 -2.73 -2.48 1.16
C LYS A 83 -1.71 -2.68 0.05
N LEU A 84 -0.52 -3.13 0.42
CA LEU A 84 0.61 -3.35 -0.49
C LEU A 84 1.12 -4.77 -0.37
N THR A 85 1.62 -5.32 -1.46
CA THR A 85 2.44 -6.52 -1.42
C THR A 85 3.68 -6.31 -2.26
N VAL A 86 4.81 -6.92 -1.87
CA VAL A 86 6.07 -6.82 -2.58
C VAL A 86 6.52 -8.21 -2.95
N VAL A 87 6.66 -8.46 -4.25
CA VAL A 87 7.25 -9.70 -4.78
C VAL A 87 8.55 -9.33 -5.48
N GLN A 88 8.51 -8.74 -6.63
CA GLN A 88 9.68 -8.17 -7.31
C GLN A 88 9.54 -6.66 -7.40
N ASP A 89 8.30 -6.21 -7.49
CA ASP A 89 7.95 -4.81 -7.46
C ASP A 89 6.87 -4.60 -6.39
N VAL A 90 6.51 -3.36 -6.14
CA VAL A 90 5.43 -3.01 -5.24
C VAL A 90 4.11 -3.11 -6.00
N LEU A 91 3.19 -3.93 -5.50
CA LEU A 91 1.83 -4.00 -6.01
C LEU A 91 0.89 -3.31 -5.04
N ILE A 92 0.24 -2.26 -5.49
CA ILE A 92 -0.81 -1.57 -4.71
C ILE A 92 -2.08 -2.38 -4.88
N VAL A 93 -2.47 -3.10 -3.82
CA VAL A 93 -3.60 -4.03 -3.85
C VAL A 93 -4.92 -3.33 -3.61
N SER A 94 -4.93 -2.40 -2.64
CA SER A 94 -6.13 -1.64 -2.29
C SER A 94 -5.74 -0.21 -1.91
N PHE A 95 -6.58 0.72 -2.29
CA PHE A 95 -6.50 2.13 -1.89
C PHE A 95 -7.93 2.64 -1.83
N LYS A 96 -8.44 2.86 -0.64
CA LYS A 96 -9.85 3.23 -0.47
C LYS A 96 -10.06 3.97 0.83
N GLU A 97 -11.20 4.61 0.94
CA GLU A 97 -11.62 5.26 2.18
C GLU A 97 -11.65 4.25 3.33
N LEU A 98 -11.16 4.67 4.49
CA LEU A 98 -11.11 3.83 5.68
C LEU A 98 -12.50 3.61 6.29
#